data_7f92655a7fccbbb9a9358c3adc24ab18
#
_entry.id   7f92655a7fccbbb9a9358c3adc24ab18
#
_cell.length_a   1.000
_cell.length_b   1.000
_cell.length_c   1.000
_cell.angle_alpha   90.00
_cell.angle_beta   90.00
_cell.angle_gamma   90.00
#
_symmetry.space_group_name_H-M   'P 1'
#
loop_
_entity.id
_entity.type
_entity.pdbx_description
1 polymer ?
#
loop_
_entity_poly.entity_id
_entity_poly.type
_entity_poly.pdbx_seq_one_letter_code
_entity_poly.pdbx_strand_id
1 'polypeptide(L)'
;MPFERYREIIPDWNRFIDASSRPEPTTIRVRTGRIESDRLLARLERQGYRLAPLDGQPDFFRVESGPRSIAQTFEHWLGLLYVQRASTGLAAPILAPRPGERVLDLCAAPGGKTTHLADLMEDRGPLVAVEPHEGRIRALAGNVYRTAHVNVLTVEADGRFFPGGALFDRVLVDAPCSAEGTVRAGQGRVRPMREGYRDYIVRLQEDLLRRAIDLTRPGGSVLYSTCTFAPEENEAVVDAVLRDAPVKIEPIMLDVPSAAGLTSFGDRQFDSHLEQAVRVYPHHLDSGGLFLAKLRKTDRPEGASEPDLDAGWSPVPPILVADASAGGERARDEERLDAVRAALADVWQVDSRGLQGVDWLLRGDHAWVHGCGEWPFEAWAGHRGWKSVSVGLRGFGFDTGDLPRPTNDLLRWLGGYLAGRGVDLPAEQWQQLLRREPVKVAGISDGYVALRLSGLPAGRGFVRAGQVRHEIPGVHARLLHRILETEEDTGSHSGV
;
A
#
# COMPACT_ATOMS: atom_id res chain seq x y z
N MET A 1 -15.22 -32.99 3.33
CA MET A 1 -14.70 -31.84 2.56
C MET A 1 -13.95 -30.91 3.52
N PRO A 2 -12.96 -30.13 3.11
CA PRO A 2 -12.10 -29.38 4.04
C PRO A 2 -12.86 -28.31 4.87
N PHE A 3 -14.08 -27.92 4.44
CA PHE A 3 -14.88 -26.87 5.10
C PHE A 3 -16.16 -27.40 5.78
N GLU A 4 -16.37 -28.72 5.89
CA GLU A 4 -17.62 -29.32 6.40
C GLU A 4 -18.00 -28.78 7.79
N ARG A 5 -17.01 -28.46 8.63
CA ARG A 5 -17.23 -27.86 9.97
C ARG A 5 -17.94 -26.49 9.94
N TYR A 6 -17.97 -25.83 8.79
CA TYR A 6 -18.58 -24.51 8.61
C TYR A 6 -19.94 -24.55 7.92
N ARG A 7 -20.45 -25.75 7.63
CA ARG A 7 -21.67 -25.93 6.86
C ARG A 7 -22.88 -25.21 7.46
N GLU A 8 -22.98 -25.19 8.78
CA GLU A 8 -24.10 -24.57 9.50
C GLU A 8 -24.02 -23.05 9.56
N ILE A 9 -22.83 -22.49 9.38
CA ILE A 9 -22.56 -21.04 9.50
C ILE A 9 -22.39 -20.34 8.15
N ILE A 10 -22.19 -21.10 7.07
CA ILE A 10 -22.04 -20.52 5.72
C ILE A 10 -23.38 -20.56 5.00
N PRO A 11 -24.01 -19.41 4.72
CA PRO A 11 -25.23 -19.37 3.92
C PRO A 11 -24.96 -19.85 2.49
N ASP A 12 -25.97 -20.40 1.85
CA ASP A 12 -25.87 -20.89 0.47
C ASP A 12 -24.71 -21.86 0.23
N TRP A 13 -24.59 -22.87 1.08
CA TRP A 13 -23.49 -23.84 1.09
C TRP A 13 -23.06 -24.34 -0.30
N ASN A 14 -24.04 -24.68 -1.15
CA ASN A 14 -23.75 -25.19 -2.49
C ASN A 14 -23.06 -24.14 -3.37
N ARG A 15 -23.49 -22.89 -3.31
CA ARG A 15 -22.84 -21.77 -4.00
C ARG A 15 -21.44 -21.48 -3.44
N PHE A 16 -21.27 -21.62 -2.12
CA PHE A 16 -19.96 -21.50 -1.50
C PHE A 16 -18.98 -22.57 -2.00
N ILE A 17 -19.40 -23.84 -2.04
CA ILE A 17 -18.57 -24.94 -2.54
C ILE A 17 -18.21 -24.75 -4.01
N ASP A 18 -19.20 -24.42 -4.84
CA ASP A 18 -18.97 -24.13 -6.26
C ASP A 18 -17.96 -22.99 -6.45
N ALA A 19 -18.17 -21.85 -5.80
CA ALA A 19 -17.26 -20.71 -5.89
C ALA A 19 -15.85 -21.06 -5.37
N SER A 20 -15.73 -21.82 -4.27
CA SER A 20 -14.46 -22.23 -3.68
C SER A 20 -13.66 -23.17 -4.57
N SER A 21 -14.32 -23.90 -5.49
CA SER A 21 -13.69 -24.85 -6.42
C SER A 21 -13.16 -24.21 -7.71
N ARG A 22 -13.61 -22.98 -8.02
CA ARG A 22 -13.22 -22.25 -9.24
C ARG A 22 -12.03 -21.32 -8.99
N PRO A 23 -11.17 -21.06 -10.00
CA PRO A 23 -10.13 -20.02 -9.91
C PRO A 23 -10.75 -18.66 -9.53
N GLU A 24 -10.02 -17.88 -8.74
CA GLU A 24 -10.43 -16.52 -8.39
C GLU A 24 -10.20 -15.58 -9.58
N PRO A 25 -11.21 -14.77 -9.98
CA PRO A 25 -11.01 -13.76 -11.01
C PRO A 25 -9.92 -12.76 -10.61
N THR A 26 -9.13 -12.33 -11.59
CA THR A 26 -8.18 -11.26 -11.37
C THR A 26 -8.95 -9.93 -11.26
N THR A 27 -8.71 -9.21 -10.18
CA THR A 27 -9.24 -7.86 -9.97
C THR A 27 -8.12 -6.86 -9.78
N ILE A 28 -8.36 -5.63 -10.19
CA ILE A 28 -7.43 -4.52 -10.03
C ILE A 28 -8.10 -3.37 -9.29
N ARG A 29 -7.30 -2.62 -8.56
CA ARG A 29 -7.66 -1.31 -8.01
C ARG A 29 -6.88 -0.23 -8.77
N VAL A 30 -7.57 0.79 -9.23
CA VAL A 30 -6.98 1.96 -9.87
C VAL A 30 -6.36 2.87 -8.82
N ARG A 31 -5.19 3.41 -9.10
CA ARG A 31 -4.52 4.44 -8.31
C ARG A 31 -5.07 5.82 -8.74
N THR A 32 -6.24 6.18 -8.26
CA THR A 32 -6.98 7.39 -8.70
C THR A 32 -6.23 8.69 -8.43
N GLY A 33 -5.39 8.76 -7.42
CA GLY A 33 -4.49 9.89 -7.19
C GLY A 33 -3.42 10.11 -8.28
N ARG A 34 -3.28 9.17 -9.25
CA ARG A 34 -2.30 9.26 -10.35
C ARG A 34 -2.91 9.22 -11.75
N ILE A 35 -4.04 8.59 -11.91
CA ILE A 35 -4.74 8.47 -13.20
C ILE A 35 -6.23 8.31 -12.97
N GLU A 36 -7.02 9.03 -13.76
CA GLU A 36 -8.48 8.82 -13.81
C GLU A 36 -8.81 7.41 -14.27
N SER A 37 -9.81 6.76 -13.65
CA SER A 37 -10.19 5.38 -13.96
C SER A 37 -10.50 5.19 -15.44
N ASP A 38 -11.31 6.05 -16.05
CA ASP A 38 -11.67 5.97 -17.47
C ASP A 38 -10.44 6.05 -18.39
N ARG A 39 -9.46 6.90 -18.03
CA ARG A 39 -8.23 7.04 -18.78
C ARG A 39 -7.36 5.78 -18.69
N LEU A 40 -7.30 5.14 -17.53
CA LEU A 40 -6.60 3.86 -17.36
C LEU A 40 -7.28 2.76 -18.16
N LEU A 41 -8.60 2.64 -18.03
CA LEU A 41 -9.39 1.64 -18.75
C LEU A 41 -9.21 1.77 -20.26
N ALA A 42 -9.36 2.97 -20.81
CA ALA A 42 -9.14 3.23 -22.24
C ALA A 42 -7.72 2.88 -22.73
N ARG A 43 -6.70 2.96 -21.86
CA ARG A 43 -5.33 2.51 -22.19
C ARG A 43 -5.24 1.00 -22.25
N LEU A 44 -5.85 0.30 -21.29
CA LEU A 44 -5.86 -1.17 -21.21
C LEU A 44 -6.73 -1.78 -22.32
N GLU A 45 -7.86 -1.17 -22.64
CA GLU A 45 -8.72 -1.60 -23.76
C GLU A 45 -8.01 -1.55 -25.12
N ARG A 46 -7.23 -0.49 -25.36
CA ARG A 46 -6.37 -0.41 -26.58
C ARG A 46 -5.31 -1.51 -26.65
N GLN A 47 -4.94 -2.10 -25.53
CA GLN A 47 -4.04 -3.25 -25.43
C GLN A 47 -4.80 -4.60 -25.49
N GLY A 48 -6.13 -4.59 -25.72
CA GLY A 48 -6.96 -5.79 -25.85
C GLY A 48 -7.48 -6.36 -24.52
N TYR A 49 -7.38 -5.61 -23.40
CA TYR A 49 -8.03 -6.01 -22.15
C TYR A 49 -9.51 -5.62 -22.16
N ARG A 50 -10.32 -6.45 -21.52
CA ARG A 50 -11.70 -6.13 -21.17
C ARG A 50 -11.84 -6.16 -19.67
N LEU A 51 -12.39 -5.08 -19.12
CA LEU A 51 -12.56 -4.89 -17.69
C LEU A 51 -14.02 -4.53 -17.39
N ALA A 52 -14.55 -5.07 -16.30
CA ALA A 52 -15.88 -4.73 -15.80
C ALA A 52 -15.74 -4.10 -14.40
N PRO A 53 -16.52 -3.04 -14.10
CA PRO A 53 -16.54 -2.46 -12.76
C PRO A 53 -17.05 -3.47 -11.73
N LEU A 54 -16.63 -3.31 -10.47
CA LEU A 54 -17.17 -4.07 -9.36
C LEU A 54 -18.22 -3.25 -8.61
N ASP A 55 -19.40 -3.85 -8.42
CA ASP A 55 -20.46 -3.24 -7.64
C ASP A 55 -20.00 -2.92 -6.22
N GLY A 56 -20.35 -1.73 -5.73
CA GLY A 56 -19.98 -1.25 -4.39
C GLY A 56 -18.48 -0.94 -4.18
N GLN A 57 -17.66 -1.01 -5.23
CA GLN A 57 -16.22 -0.71 -5.17
C GLN A 57 -15.78 0.12 -6.40
N PRO A 58 -15.96 1.45 -6.38
CA PRO A 58 -15.88 2.30 -7.58
C PRO A 58 -14.52 2.27 -8.29
N ASP A 59 -13.41 2.02 -7.57
CA ASP A 59 -12.07 2.00 -8.15
C ASP A 59 -11.57 0.59 -8.46
N PHE A 60 -12.44 -0.42 -8.33
CA PHE A 60 -12.10 -1.81 -8.60
C PHE A 60 -12.74 -2.30 -9.89
N PHE A 61 -11.95 -3.05 -10.65
CA PHE A 61 -12.38 -3.64 -11.91
C PHE A 61 -11.97 -5.11 -11.98
N ARG A 62 -12.86 -5.94 -12.51
CA ARG A 62 -12.59 -7.34 -12.86
C ARG A 62 -11.96 -7.38 -14.24
N VAL A 63 -10.86 -8.11 -14.38
CA VAL A 63 -10.27 -8.43 -15.68
C VAL A 63 -11.04 -9.61 -16.27
N GLU A 64 -11.85 -9.37 -17.28
CA GLU A 64 -12.64 -10.39 -17.95
C GLU A 64 -11.81 -11.16 -18.98
N SER A 65 -10.98 -10.44 -19.72
CA SER A 65 -10.08 -11.01 -20.70
C SER A 65 -8.90 -10.08 -20.96
N GLY A 66 -7.83 -10.64 -21.52
CA GLY A 66 -6.67 -9.88 -21.92
C GLY A 66 -5.62 -10.77 -22.58
N PRO A 67 -4.69 -10.22 -23.35
CA PRO A 67 -3.68 -10.99 -24.09
C PRO A 67 -2.66 -11.68 -23.16
N ARG A 68 -2.50 -11.14 -21.92
CA ARG A 68 -1.55 -11.65 -20.90
C ARG A 68 -2.00 -11.24 -19.51
N SER A 69 -1.24 -11.66 -18.48
CA SER A 69 -1.49 -11.18 -17.11
C SER A 69 -1.40 -9.67 -17.06
N ILE A 70 -2.39 -9.00 -16.45
CA ILE A 70 -2.42 -7.55 -16.28
C ILE A 70 -1.24 -7.03 -15.44
N ALA A 71 -0.66 -7.87 -14.59
CA ALA A 71 0.57 -7.58 -13.84
C ALA A 71 1.81 -7.43 -14.74
N GLN A 72 1.71 -7.78 -16.02
CA GLN A 72 2.77 -7.64 -17.04
C GLN A 72 2.53 -6.42 -17.95
N THR A 73 1.67 -5.49 -17.58
CA THR A 73 1.43 -4.25 -18.32
C THR A 73 2.37 -3.13 -17.88
N PHE A 74 2.57 -2.18 -18.76
CA PHE A 74 3.32 -0.96 -18.44
C PHE A 74 2.61 -0.14 -17.34
N GLU A 75 1.28 -0.11 -17.34
CA GLU A 75 0.44 0.55 -16.34
C GLU A 75 0.65 -0.04 -14.94
N HIS A 76 0.71 -1.37 -14.82
CA HIS A 76 1.05 -2.03 -13.55
C HIS A 76 2.48 -1.71 -13.12
N TRP A 77 3.43 -1.75 -14.04
CA TRP A 77 4.84 -1.44 -13.78
C TRP A 77 5.02 0.01 -13.28
N LEU A 78 4.25 0.96 -13.81
CA LEU A 78 4.21 2.34 -13.34
C LEU A 78 3.46 2.54 -12.02
N GLY A 79 2.77 1.51 -11.51
CA GLY A 79 1.96 1.60 -10.29
C GLY A 79 0.66 2.39 -10.45
N LEU A 80 0.13 2.48 -11.67
CA LEU A 80 -1.17 3.12 -11.94
C LEU A 80 -2.33 2.22 -11.52
N LEU A 81 -2.06 0.95 -11.29
CA LEU A 81 -3.01 -0.03 -10.77
C LEU A 81 -2.31 -0.99 -9.79
N TYR A 82 -3.12 -1.56 -8.91
CA TYR A 82 -2.72 -2.61 -7.98
C TYR A 82 -3.58 -3.86 -8.22
N VAL A 83 -2.96 -5.03 -8.39
CA VAL A 83 -3.70 -6.29 -8.46
C VAL A 83 -4.11 -6.67 -7.04
N GLN A 84 -5.39 -6.56 -6.74
CA GLN A 84 -5.94 -6.75 -5.40
C GLN A 84 -7.25 -7.52 -5.47
N ARG A 85 -7.45 -8.46 -4.55
CA ARG A 85 -8.72 -9.19 -4.45
C ARG A 85 -9.86 -8.27 -4.06
N ALA A 86 -11.04 -8.45 -4.66
CA ALA A 86 -12.22 -7.66 -4.36
C ALA A 86 -12.58 -7.67 -2.87
N SER A 87 -12.55 -8.84 -2.22
CA SER A 87 -12.85 -8.93 -0.78
C SER A 87 -11.87 -8.11 0.07
N THR A 88 -10.57 -8.15 -0.22
CA THR A 88 -9.58 -7.40 0.56
C THR A 88 -9.64 -5.89 0.32
N GLY A 89 -10.26 -5.47 -0.78
CA GLY A 89 -10.54 -4.08 -1.10
C GLY A 89 -11.54 -3.41 -0.15
N LEU A 90 -12.35 -4.18 0.56
CA LEU A 90 -13.36 -3.65 1.49
C LEU A 90 -12.77 -3.01 2.77
N ALA A 91 -11.58 -3.46 3.20
CA ALA A 91 -11.04 -3.06 4.51
C ALA A 91 -10.76 -1.55 4.62
N ALA A 92 -10.11 -0.95 3.61
CA ALA A 92 -9.74 0.47 3.68
C ALA A 92 -10.97 1.41 3.68
N PRO A 93 -11.99 1.25 2.81
CA PRO A 93 -13.21 2.05 2.87
C PRO A 93 -13.99 1.90 4.18
N ILE A 94 -13.99 0.70 4.81
CA ILE A 94 -14.66 0.47 6.10
C ILE A 94 -13.92 1.21 7.23
N LEU A 95 -12.59 1.20 7.25
CA LEU A 95 -11.81 1.97 8.20
C LEU A 95 -11.97 3.47 7.95
N ALA A 96 -12.14 3.88 6.69
CA ALA A 96 -12.45 5.23 6.23
C ALA A 96 -11.47 6.30 6.78
N PRO A 97 -10.17 6.17 6.55
CA PRO A 97 -9.22 7.19 6.95
C PRO A 97 -9.44 8.47 6.14
N ARG A 98 -9.13 9.62 6.75
CA ARG A 98 -9.23 10.93 6.12
C ARG A 98 -7.85 11.54 5.90
N PRO A 99 -7.70 12.41 4.88
CA PRO A 99 -6.48 13.20 4.73
C PRO A 99 -6.09 13.94 6.02
N GLY A 100 -4.84 13.80 6.44
CA GLY A 100 -4.31 14.40 7.65
C GLY A 100 -4.48 13.59 8.94
N GLU A 101 -5.29 12.50 8.94
CA GLU A 101 -5.37 11.61 10.10
C GLU A 101 -4.06 10.81 10.28
N ARG A 102 -3.77 10.44 11.54
CA ARG A 102 -2.69 9.53 11.92
C ARG A 102 -3.18 8.09 11.81
N VAL A 103 -2.64 7.33 10.86
CA VAL A 103 -3.12 5.98 10.55
C VAL A 103 -2.01 4.95 10.75
N LEU A 104 -2.38 3.79 11.30
CA LEU A 104 -1.49 2.65 11.51
C LEU A 104 -2.04 1.42 10.79
N ASP A 105 -1.19 0.76 9.99
CA ASP A 105 -1.41 -0.60 9.48
C ASP A 105 -0.42 -1.53 10.19
N LEU A 106 -0.93 -2.30 11.15
CA LEU A 106 -0.10 -3.05 12.11
C LEU A 106 0.44 -4.37 11.54
N CYS A 107 -0.08 -4.82 10.38
CA CYS A 107 0.34 -6.05 9.70
C CYS A 107 0.37 -5.84 8.18
N ALA A 108 1.17 -4.88 7.73
CA ALA A 108 1.00 -4.18 6.46
C ALA A 108 1.34 -4.98 5.19
N ALA A 109 2.29 -5.93 5.27
CA ALA A 109 2.77 -6.58 4.05
C ALA A 109 1.75 -7.56 3.42
N PRO A 110 1.67 -7.58 2.10
CA PRO A 110 2.56 -6.97 1.11
C PRO A 110 2.20 -5.53 0.67
N GLY A 111 1.22 -4.85 1.29
CA GLY A 111 0.91 -3.45 1.04
C GLY A 111 -0.38 -3.17 0.26
N GLY A 112 -1.21 -4.17 -0.03
CA GLY A 112 -2.47 -3.98 -0.73
C GLY A 112 -3.45 -3.09 0.03
N LYS A 113 -3.63 -3.34 1.33
CA LYS A 113 -4.47 -2.51 2.21
C LYS A 113 -3.77 -1.19 2.54
N THR A 114 -2.47 -1.20 2.85
CA THR A 114 -1.65 0.00 3.11
C THR A 114 -1.77 1.03 1.97
N THR A 115 -1.54 0.60 0.73
CA THR A 115 -1.63 1.50 -0.43
C THR A 115 -3.05 1.98 -0.71
N HIS A 116 -4.06 1.20 -0.32
CA HIS A 116 -5.45 1.63 -0.42
C HIS A 116 -5.81 2.66 0.66
N LEU A 117 -5.31 2.49 1.89
CA LEU A 117 -5.42 3.51 2.93
C LEU A 117 -4.76 4.82 2.50
N ALA A 118 -3.55 4.75 1.93
CA ALA A 118 -2.83 5.92 1.42
C ALA A 118 -3.58 6.65 0.29
N ASP A 119 -4.27 5.90 -0.60
CA ASP A 119 -5.16 6.47 -1.63
C ASP A 119 -6.30 7.28 -0.99
N LEU A 120 -6.99 6.72 0.00
CA LEU A 120 -8.09 7.39 0.69
C LEU A 120 -7.62 8.60 1.51
N MET A 121 -6.37 8.58 1.98
CA MET A 121 -5.73 9.72 2.65
C MET A 121 -5.22 10.78 1.66
N GLU A 122 -5.32 10.58 0.36
CA GLU A 122 -4.79 11.48 -0.67
C GLU A 122 -3.29 11.79 -0.46
N ASP A 123 -2.52 10.80 0.01
CA ASP A 123 -1.11 10.93 0.38
C ASP A 123 -0.79 12.02 1.43
N ARG A 124 -1.76 12.39 2.27
CA ARG A 124 -1.64 13.42 3.32
C ARG A 124 -1.85 12.84 4.71
N GLY A 125 -0.98 13.23 5.65
CA GLY A 125 -0.95 12.69 7.01
C GLY A 125 -0.19 11.36 7.10
N PRO A 126 0.36 11.02 8.28
CA PRO A 126 1.23 9.87 8.45
C PRO A 126 0.45 8.55 8.41
N LEU A 127 0.86 7.65 7.52
CA LEU A 127 0.46 6.25 7.51
C LEU A 127 1.66 5.38 7.90
N VAL A 128 1.64 4.86 9.12
CA VAL A 128 2.69 3.96 9.60
C VAL A 128 2.32 2.52 9.23
N ALA A 129 3.21 1.86 8.50
CA ALA A 129 3.03 0.51 8.00
C ALA A 129 4.07 -0.45 8.61
N VAL A 130 3.61 -1.38 9.44
CA VAL A 130 4.45 -2.26 10.27
C VAL A 130 4.47 -3.68 9.71
N GLU A 131 5.66 -4.26 9.65
CA GLU A 131 5.87 -5.66 9.25
C GLU A 131 7.14 -6.21 9.92
N PRO A 132 7.09 -7.35 10.64
CA PRO A 132 8.26 -7.90 11.32
C PRO A 132 9.23 -8.67 10.43
N HIS A 133 8.81 -9.13 9.25
CA HIS A 133 9.62 -10.04 8.43
C HIS A 133 10.34 -9.30 7.31
N GLU A 134 11.69 -9.40 7.29
CA GLU A 134 12.57 -8.73 6.33
C GLU A 134 12.17 -8.94 4.86
N GLY A 135 11.82 -10.17 4.47
CA GLY A 135 11.40 -10.48 3.10
C GLY A 135 10.06 -9.83 2.73
N ARG A 136 9.13 -9.77 3.69
CA ARG A 136 7.80 -9.19 3.46
C ARG A 136 7.84 -7.66 3.49
N ILE A 137 8.65 -7.05 4.36
CA ILE A 137 8.79 -5.59 4.39
C ILE A 137 9.44 -5.05 3.12
N ARG A 138 10.33 -5.81 2.48
CA ARG A 138 10.86 -5.45 1.14
C ARG A 138 9.77 -5.43 0.08
N ALA A 139 8.84 -6.38 0.12
CA ALA A 139 7.69 -6.40 -0.78
C ALA A 139 6.73 -5.23 -0.52
N LEU A 140 6.47 -4.91 0.75
CA LEU A 140 5.71 -3.74 1.17
C LEU A 140 6.33 -2.44 0.63
N ALA A 141 7.60 -2.20 0.93
CA ALA A 141 8.32 -1.02 0.47
C ALA A 141 8.35 -0.94 -1.07
N GLY A 142 8.58 -2.07 -1.76
CA GLY A 142 8.55 -2.14 -3.21
C GLY A 142 7.19 -1.75 -3.80
N ASN A 143 6.09 -2.17 -3.19
CA ASN A 143 4.75 -1.79 -3.61
C ASN A 143 4.43 -0.31 -3.31
N VAL A 144 4.84 0.21 -2.16
CA VAL A 144 4.71 1.64 -1.81
C VAL A 144 5.47 2.51 -2.83
N TYR A 145 6.72 2.15 -3.15
CA TYR A 145 7.52 2.87 -4.17
C TYR A 145 6.90 2.75 -5.57
N ARG A 146 6.44 1.56 -5.96
CA ARG A 146 5.83 1.34 -7.27
C ARG A 146 4.56 2.17 -7.44
N THR A 147 3.69 2.22 -6.44
CA THR A 147 2.46 3.02 -6.44
C THR A 147 2.69 4.49 -6.09
N ALA A 148 3.93 4.84 -5.72
CA ALA A 148 4.39 6.20 -5.46
C ALA A 148 3.61 6.95 -4.37
N HIS A 149 3.39 6.27 -3.23
CA HIS A 149 2.80 6.89 -2.03
C HIS A 149 3.86 7.61 -1.21
N VAL A 150 3.63 8.88 -0.93
CA VAL A 150 4.59 9.75 -0.22
C VAL A 150 4.30 9.88 1.28
N ASN A 151 3.14 9.44 1.76
CA ASN A 151 2.76 9.57 3.17
C ASN A 151 2.98 8.28 4.00
N VAL A 152 3.64 7.26 3.44
CA VAL A 152 3.83 5.97 4.10
C VAL A 152 5.19 5.90 4.79
N LEU A 153 5.17 5.64 6.10
CA LEU A 153 6.34 5.29 6.91
C LEU A 153 6.41 3.77 7.05
N THR A 154 7.38 3.13 6.42
CA THR A 154 7.55 1.69 6.51
C THR A 154 8.47 1.34 7.68
N VAL A 155 7.99 0.51 8.61
CA VAL A 155 8.68 0.18 9.86
C VAL A 155 8.80 -1.33 10.03
N GLU A 156 10.02 -1.80 10.21
CA GLU A 156 10.31 -3.19 10.60
C GLU A 156 10.15 -3.33 12.12
N ALA A 157 9.09 -4.00 12.55
CA ALA A 157 8.81 -4.26 13.96
C ALA A 157 7.78 -5.37 14.12
N ASP A 158 7.77 -6.01 15.30
CA ASP A 158 6.66 -6.88 15.71
C ASP A 158 5.51 -6.01 16.25
N GLY A 159 4.35 -6.09 15.60
CA GLY A 159 3.17 -5.30 15.93
C GLY A 159 2.71 -5.44 17.39
N ARG A 160 2.92 -6.59 18.01
CA ARG A 160 2.58 -6.83 19.44
C ARG A 160 3.34 -5.92 20.40
N PHE A 161 4.58 -5.59 20.03
CA PHE A 161 5.50 -4.80 20.84
C PHE A 161 5.79 -3.42 20.24
N PHE A 162 4.98 -3.03 19.26
CA PHE A 162 5.15 -1.73 18.61
C PHE A 162 5.04 -0.60 19.64
N PRO A 163 6.01 0.33 19.71
CA PRO A 163 6.10 1.32 20.80
C PRO A 163 5.00 2.39 20.71
N GLY A 164 4.83 3.16 21.79
CA GLY A 164 3.91 4.29 21.91
C GLY A 164 2.63 3.99 22.68
N GLY A 165 1.77 4.98 22.83
CA GLY A 165 0.47 4.96 23.48
C GLY A 165 -0.64 5.41 22.52
N ALA A 166 -1.73 5.96 23.04
CA ALA A 166 -2.94 6.38 22.29
C ALA A 166 -2.67 7.48 21.25
N LEU A 167 -2.07 7.13 20.13
CA LEU A 167 -1.51 8.07 19.16
C LEU A 167 -2.32 8.15 17.84
N PHE A 168 -2.95 7.04 17.41
CA PHE A 168 -3.52 6.93 16.06
C PHE A 168 -5.05 7.16 16.03
N ASP A 169 -5.52 7.85 14.99
CA ASP A 169 -6.95 8.04 14.71
C ASP A 169 -7.60 6.74 14.24
N ARG A 170 -6.87 6.01 13.38
CA ARG A 170 -7.32 4.78 12.74
C ARG A 170 -6.22 3.72 12.80
N VAL A 171 -6.59 2.51 13.18
CA VAL A 171 -5.68 1.37 13.19
C VAL A 171 -6.29 0.21 12.41
N LEU A 172 -5.54 -0.34 11.46
CA LEU A 172 -5.85 -1.57 10.77
C LEU A 172 -5.05 -2.72 11.36
N VAL A 173 -5.72 -3.83 11.67
CA VAL A 173 -5.10 -5.11 12.02
C VAL A 173 -5.54 -6.15 11.01
N ASP A 174 -4.81 -6.26 9.89
CA ASP A 174 -4.99 -7.39 8.96
C ASP A 174 -4.19 -8.58 9.48
N ALA A 175 -4.78 -9.26 10.46
CA ALA A 175 -4.06 -10.18 11.31
C ALA A 175 -3.54 -11.41 10.53
N PRO A 176 -2.31 -11.90 10.85
CA PRO A 176 -1.87 -13.22 10.40
C PRO A 176 -2.92 -14.27 10.80
N CYS A 177 -3.31 -15.14 9.88
CA CYS A 177 -4.37 -16.11 10.11
C CYS A 177 -4.11 -17.41 9.35
N SER A 178 -4.98 -18.42 9.54
CA SER A 178 -4.91 -19.69 8.80
C SER A 178 -5.12 -19.57 7.30
N ALA A 179 -5.58 -18.43 6.81
CA ALA A 179 -5.76 -18.09 5.41
C ALA A 179 -6.70 -19.05 4.63
N GLU A 180 -7.68 -19.66 5.30
CA GLU A 180 -8.63 -20.61 4.69
C GLU A 180 -9.43 -19.94 3.55
N GLY A 181 -9.74 -18.64 3.66
CA GLY A 181 -10.42 -17.88 2.62
C GLY A 181 -9.60 -17.62 1.35
N THR A 182 -8.31 -18.01 1.34
CA THR A 182 -7.47 -17.93 0.16
C THR A 182 -7.45 -19.21 -0.67
N VAL A 183 -8.32 -20.16 -0.37
CA VAL A 183 -8.40 -21.49 -1.00
C VAL A 183 -8.44 -21.45 -2.53
N ARG A 184 -9.12 -20.47 -3.11
CA ARG A 184 -9.21 -20.29 -4.58
C ARG A 184 -7.86 -20.00 -5.22
N ALA A 185 -6.98 -19.24 -4.57
CA ALA A 185 -5.61 -19.02 -5.03
C ALA A 185 -4.74 -20.29 -4.96
N GLY A 186 -5.08 -21.21 -4.05
CA GLY A 186 -4.44 -22.52 -3.89
C GLY A 186 -5.09 -23.64 -4.70
N GLN A 187 -5.93 -23.34 -5.69
CA GLN A 187 -6.64 -24.33 -6.50
C GLN A 187 -7.48 -25.32 -5.66
N GLY A 188 -8.17 -24.81 -4.64
CA GLY A 188 -9.04 -25.62 -3.75
C GLY A 188 -8.26 -26.36 -2.63
N ARG A 189 -6.96 -26.17 -2.48
CA ARG A 189 -6.17 -26.83 -1.45
C ARG A 189 -6.10 -26.01 -0.18
N VAL A 190 -6.65 -26.54 0.91
CA VAL A 190 -6.43 -26.03 2.27
C VAL A 190 -5.14 -26.62 2.81
N ARG A 191 -4.24 -25.79 3.30
CA ARG A 191 -3.01 -26.27 3.95
C ARG A 191 -3.36 -26.96 5.27
N PRO A 192 -2.87 -28.21 5.51
CA PRO A 192 -3.06 -28.83 6.80
C PRO A 192 -2.43 -27.96 7.92
N MET A 193 -3.18 -27.72 8.96
CA MET A 193 -2.69 -26.98 10.10
C MET A 193 -1.98 -27.93 11.06
N ARG A 194 -0.80 -27.53 11.56
CA ARG A 194 -0.09 -28.30 12.59
C ARG A 194 -0.86 -28.24 13.88
N GLU A 195 -0.76 -29.30 14.69
CA GLU A 195 -1.31 -29.33 16.03
C GLU A 195 -0.78 -28.14 16.87
N GLY A 196 -1.65 -27.50 17.65
CA GLY A 196 -1.33 -26.32 18.46
C GLY A 196 -1.12 -25.01 17.67
N TYR A 197 -1.05 -25.05 16.33
CA TYR A 197 -0.86 -23.83 15.56
C TYR A 197 -2.05 -22.88 15.65
N ARG A 198 -3.28 -23.41 15.73
CA ARG A 198 -4.47 -22.56 15.88
C ARG A 198 -4.45 -21.79 17.21
N ASP A 199 -4.08 -22.45 18.32
CA ASP A 199 -3.98 -21.80 19.61
C ASP A 199 -2.90 -20.71 19.63
N TYR A 200 -1.80 -20.96 18.94
CA TYR A 200 -0.74 -19.96 18.78
C TYR A 200 -1.22 -18.76 17.99
N ILE A 201 -1.89 -18.98 16.83
CA ILE A 201 -2.32 -17.87 15.95
C ILE A 201 -3.42 -17.04 16.60
N VAL A 202 -4.36 -17.67 17.33
CA VAL A 202 -5.41 -16.98 18.08
C VAL A 202 -4.82 -16.05 19.14
N ARG A 203 -3.84 -16.52 19.93
CA ARG A 203 -3.15 -15.68 20.92
C ARG A 203 -2.42 -14.51 20.25
N LEU A 204 -1.74 -14.77 19.14
CA LEU A 204 -1.08 -13.72 18.36
C LEU A 204 -2.07 -12.66 17.88
N GLN A 205 -3.25 -13.08 17.43
CA GLN A 205 -4.32 -12.19 16.96
C GLN A 205 -4.91 -11.37 18.12
N GLU A 206 -5.14 -11.97 19.26
CA GLU A 206 -5.59 -11.26 20.47
C GLU A 206 -4.56 -10.22 20.94
N ASP A 207 -3.27 -10.59 21.00
CA ASP A 207 -2.19 -9.67 21.38
C ASP A 207 -2.10 -8.47 20.41
N LEU A 208 -2.19 -8.73 19.11
CA LEU A 208 -2.18 -7.68 18.08
C LEU A 208 -3.39 -6.75 18.19
N LEU A 209 -4.58 -7.31 18.40
CA LEU A 209 -5.81 -6.51 18.51
C LEU A 209 -5.79 -5.66 19.80
N ARG A 210 -5.36 -6.20 20.93
CA ARG A 210 -5.18 -5.45 22.17
C ARG A 210 -4.16 -4.32 21.98
N ARG A 211 -3.03 -4.63 21.35
CA ARG A 211 -2.01 -3.61 21.09
C ARG A 211 -2.54 -2.51 20.17
N ALA A 212 -3.31 -2.84 19.14
CA ALA A 212 -3.95 -1.87 18.26
C ALA A 212 -4.89 -0.94 19.04
N ILE A 213 -5.67 -1.47 19.98
CA ILE A 213 -6.56 -0.67 20.83
C ILE A 213 -5.75 0.26 21.74
N ASP A 214 -4.65 -0.21 22.32
CA ASP A 214 -3.76 0.63 23.14
C ASP A 214 -3.20 1.80 22.33
N LEU A 215 -2.79 1.54 21.07
CA LEU A 215 -2.23 2.54 20.15
C LEU A 215 -3.28 3.51 19.59
N THR A 216 -4.56 3.18 19.67
CA THR A 216 -5.65 4.01 19.19
C THR A 216 -5.99 5.07 20.22
N ARG A 217 -6.15 6.34 19.79
CA ARG A 217 -6.63 7.40 20.67
C ARG A 217 -8.08 7.16 21.12
N PRO A 218 -8.54 7.72 22.24
CA PRO A 218 -9.96 7.74 22.59
C PRO A 218 -10.79 8.30 21.44
N GLY A 219 -11.95 7.69 21.15
CA GLY A 219 -12.77 8.03 20.00
C GLY A 219 -12.20 7.65 18.63
N GLY A 220 -11.03 7.02 18.56
CA GLY A 220 -10.45 6.45 17.35
C GLY A 220 -11.06 5.09 16.99
N SER A 221 -10.77 4.59 15.79
CA SER A 221 -11.30 3.32 15.30
C SER A 221 -10.23 2.28 15.03
N VAL A 222 -10.51 1.04 15.36
CA VAL A 222 -9.72 -0.14 14.98
C VAL A 222 -10.55 -1.01 14.04
N LEU A 223 -9.95 -1.45 12.93
CA LEU A 223 -10.53 -2.47 12.06
C LEU A 223 -9.70 -3.74 12.18
N TYR A 224 -10.32 -4.78 12.71
CA TYR A 224 -9.77 -6.13 12.70
C TYR A 224 -10.21 -6.86 11.44
N SER A 225 -9.28 -7.49 10.73
CA SER A 225 -9.60 -8.30 9.55
C SER A 225 -8.76 -9.57 9.49
N THR A 226 -9.37 -10.63 8.96
CA THR A 226 -8.69 -11.89 8.62
C THR A 226 -9.20 -12.42 7.30
N CYS A 227 -8.41 -13.25 6.64
CA CYS A 227 -8.84 -14.00 5.47
C CYS A 227 -9.13 -15.48 5.79
N THR A 228 -9.66 -15.79 6.99
CA THR A 228 -10.07 -17.14 7.38
C THR A 228 -11.58 -17.24 7.64
N PHE A 229 -12.11 -18.46 7.58
CA PHE A 229 -13.50 -18.74 7.96
C PHE A 229 -13.64 -19.14 9.42
N ALA A 230 -12.54 -19.44 10.13
CA ALA A 230 -12.53 -19.99 11.47
C ALA A 230 -13.09 -19.01 12.51
N PRO A 231 -14.23 -19.34 13.18
CA PRO A 231 -14.77 -18.48 14.23
C PRO A 231 -13.80 -18.28 15.42
N GLU A 232 -12.88 -19.23 15.62
CA GLU A 232 -11.85 -19.15 16.66
C GLU A 232 -10.86 -18.01 16.41
N GLU A 233 -10.59 -17.69 15.13
CA GLU A 233 -9.68 -16.62 14.69
C GLU A 233 -10.41 -15.30 14.42
N ASN A 234 -11.72 -15.31 14.39
CA ASN A 234 -12.60 -14.20 14.06
C ASN A 234 -13.36 -13.72 15.29
N GLU A 235 -14.60 -14.21 15.48
CA GLU A 235 -15.47 -13.78 16.58
C GLU A 235 -14.89 -14.06 17.95
N ALA A 236 -14.23 -15.20 18.16
CA ALA A 236 -13.67 -15.53 19.47
C ALA A 236 -12.55 -14.57 19.89
N VAL A 237 -11.74 -14.09 18.93
CA VAL A 237 -10.70 -13.07 19.19
C VAL A 237 -11.33 -11.73 19.56
N VAL A 238 -12.35 -11.29 18.81
CA VAL A 238 -13.02 -10.02 19.09
C VAL A 238 -13.80 -10.10 20.40
N ASP A 239 -14.52 -11.20 20.67
CA ASP A 239 -15.24 -11.46 21.89
C ASP A 239 -14.34 -11.41 23.13
N ALA A 240 -13.15 -12.04 23.04
CA ALA A 240 -12.16 -12.01 24.13
C ALA A 240 -11.72 -10.59 24.48
N VAL A 241 -11.61 -9.72 23.47
CA VAL A 241 -11.19 -8.33 23.64
C VAL A 241 -12.34 -7.43 24.10
N LEU A 242 -13.57 -7.64 23.64
CA LEU A 242 -14.75 -6.88 24.06
C LEU A 242 -15.05 -7.02 25.57
N ARG A 243 -14.62 -8.12 26.21
CA ARG A 243 -14.89 -8.37 27.62
C ARG A 243 -14.16 -7.42 28.59
N ASP A 244 -13.00 -6.93 28.21
CA ASP A 244 -12.10 -6.23 29.14
C ASP A 244 -11.43 -4.97 28.55
N ALA A 245 -11.45 -4.78 27.23
CA ALA A 245 -10.90 -3.59 26.61
C ALA A 245 -11.94 -2.46 26.51
N PRO A 246 -11.53 -1.18 26.59
CA PRO A 246 -12.42 -0.04 26.49
C PRO A 246 -12.85 0.25 25.05
N VAL A 247 -13.56 -0.70 24.44
CA VAL A 247 -14.04 -0.60 23.06
C VAL A 247 -15.49 -1.06 22.95
N LYS A 248 -16.15 -0.60 21.90
CA LYS A 248 -17.43 -1.12 21.43
C LYS A 248 -17.35 -1.45 19.96
N ILE A 249 -18.09 -2.47 19.54
CA ILE A 249 -18.21 -2.79 18.11
C ILE A 249 -19.11 -1.76 17.43
N GLU A 250 -18.77 -1.40 16.18
CA GLU A 250 -19.58 -0.52 15.33
C GLU A 250 -20.14 -1.32 14.14
N PRO A 251 -21.40 -1.07 13.72
CA PRO A 251 -21.98 -1.77 12.59
C PRO A 251 -21.22 -1.43 11.30
N ILE A 252 -20.95 -2.46 10.52
CA ILE A 252 -20.38 -2.34 9.18
C ILE A 252 -21.51 -2.44 8.17
N MET A 253 -21.74 -1.37 7.40
CA MET A 253 -22.70 -1.36 6.31
C MET A 253 -21.96 -1.54 4.98
N LEU A 254 -22.36 -2.49 4.18
CA LEU A 254 -21.77 -2.79 2.87
C LEU A 254 -22.85 -2.76 1.79
N ASP A 255 -22.50 -2.18 0.65
CA ASP A 255 -23.34 -2.23 -0.58
C ASP A 255 -23.07 -3.50 -1.41
N VAL A 256 -22.49 -4.52 -0.78
CA VAL A 256 -22.19 -5.81 -1.41
C VAL A 256 -22.74 -6.96 -0.56
N PRO A 257 -23.04 -8.13 -1.16
CA PRO A 257 -23.49 -9.30 -0.42
C PRO A 257 -22.48 -9.70 0.67
N SER A 258 -23.02 -9.95 1.87
CA SER A 258 -22.25 -10.37 3.03
C SER A 258 -23.13 -11.11 4.02
N ALA A 259 -22.53 -11.73 5.03
CA ALA A 259 -23.25 -12.31 6.17
C ALA A 259 -22.83 -11.58 7.46
N ALA A 260 -23.70 -11.56 8.45
CA ALA A 260 -23.41 -11.05 9.78
C ALA A 260 -22.32 -11.90 10.48
N GLY A 261 -21.66 -11.33 11.48
CA GLY A 261 -20.83 -12.08 12.39
C GLY A 261 -21.66 -13.05 13.23
N LEU A 262 -21.00 -14.05 13.79
CA LEU A 262 -21.63 -15.10 14.55
C LEU A 262 -21.79 -14.71 16.01
N THR A 263 -22.92 -15.07 16.62
CA THR A 263 -23.15 -14.99 18.07
C THR A 263 -22.93 -16.33 18.78
N SER A 264 -22.75 -17.42 18.02
CA SER A 264 -22.41 -18.75 18.55
C SER A 264 -21.70 -19.62 17.52
N PHE A 265 -20.90 -20.58 18.00
CA PHE A 265 -20.32 -21.65 17.18
C PHE A 265 -20.02 -22.89 18.02
N GLY A 266 -20.65 -24.02 17.70
CA GLY A 266 -20.66 -25.20 18.55
C GLY A 266 -21.22 -24.85 19.93
N ASP A 267 -20.50 -25.22 21.01
CA ASP A 267 -20.89 -24.92 22.39
C ASP A 267 -20.45 -23.50 22.85
N ARG A 268 -19.79 -22.73 22.02
CA ARG A 268 -19.33 -21.38 22.37
C ARG A 268 -20.40 -20.34 22.05
N GLN A 269 -20.64 -19.46 23.02
CA GLN A 269 -21.46 -18.27 22.86
C GLN A 269 -20.53 -17.05 22.82
N PHE A 270 -20.80 -16.12 21.93
CA PHE A 270 -20.08 -14.86 21.77
C PHE A 270 -20.99 -13.69 22.16
N ASP A 271 -20.41 -12.51 22.33
CA ASP A 271 -21.15 -11.28 22.56
C ASP A 271 -22.17 -11.07 21.41
N SER A 272 -23.41 -10.75 21.75
CA SER A 272 -24.49 -10.57 20.76
C SER A 272 -24.22 -9.43 19.78
N HIS A 273 -23.45 -8.39 20.18
CA HIS A 273 -23.11 -7.30 19.29
C HIS A 273 -22.17 -7.74 18.15
N LEU A 274 -21.60 -8.95 18.19
CA LEU A 274 -20.77 -9.47 17.09
C LEU A 274 -21.56 -9.70 15.80
N GLU A 275 -22.88 -9.70 15.83
CA GLU A 275 -23.73 -9.66 14.64
C GLU A 275 -23.46 -8.40 13.76
N GLN A 276 -22.85 -7.34 14.33
CA GLN A 276 -22.44 -6.11 13.63
C GLN A 276 -21.14 -6.29 12.84
N ALA A 277 -20.37 -7.34 13.10
CA ALA A 277 -19.24 -7.75 12.26
C ALA A 277 -19.73 -8.34 10.94
N VAL A 278 -18.83 -8.46 9.98
CA VAL A 278 -19.18 -8.91 8.63
C VAL A 278 -18.32 -10.09 8.19
N ARG A 279 -18.96 -11.07 7.58
CA ARG A 279 -18.33 -12.20 6.90
C ARG A 279 -18.59 -12.11 5.41
N VAL A 280 -17.53 -12.09 4.61
CA VAL A 280 -17.61 -12.20 3.15
C VAL A 280 -17.12 -13.59 2.75
N TYR A 281 -17.97 -14.34 2.10
CA TYR A 281 -17.64 -15.67 1.59
C TYR A 281 -17.36 -15.63 0.08
N PRO A 282 -16.63 -16.60 -0.48
CA PRO A 282 -16.28 -16.64 -1.90
C PRO A 282 -17.43 -16.39 -2.88
N HIS A 283 -18.62 -16.88 -2.58
CA HIS A 283 -19.80 -16.73 -3.46
C HIS A 283 -20.47 -15.34 -3.38
N HIS A 284 -20.09 -14.51 -2.40
CA HIS A 284 -20.65 -13.15 -2.27
C HIS A 284 -20.08 -12.20 -3.33
N LEU A 285 -18.77 -12.21 -3.54
CA LEU A 285 -18.06 -11.29 -4.43
C LEU A 285 -17.28 -12.00 -5.55
N ASP A 286 -17.47 -13.31 -5.71
CA ASP A 286 -16.63 -14.13 -6.58
C ASP A 286 -15.11 -13.94 -6.29
N SER A 287 -14.75 -13.81 -5.01
CA SER A 287 -13.41 -13.49 -4.51
C SER A 287 -13.00 -14.42 -3.37
N GLY A 288 -11.92 -14.10 -2.65
CA GLY A 288 -11.54 -14.78 -1.41
C GLY A 288 -12.48 -14.49 -0.25
N GLY A 289 -12.35 -15.26 0.85
CA GLY A 289 -13.06 -15.00 2.10
C GLY A 289 -12.43 -13.86 2.90
N LEU A 290 -13.26 -13.15 3.68
CA LEU A 290 -12.81 -12.08 4.57
C LEU A 290 -13.75 -11.98 5.78
N PHE A 291 -13.18 -11.73 6.95
CA PHE A 291 -13.88 -11.31 8.16
C PHE A 291 -13.48 -9.88 8.51
N LEU A 292 -14.42 -9.07 8.99
CA LEU A 292 -14.22 -7.68 9.36
C LEU A 292 -15.00 -7.36 10.63
N ALA A 293 -14.32 -6.78 11.63
CA ALA A 293 -14.95 -6.21 12.83
C ALA A 293 -14.39 -4.81 13.10
N LYS A 294 -15.27 -3.82 13.13
CA LYS A 294 -14.90 -2.42 13.41
C LYS A 294 -15.17 -2.10 14.86
N LEU A 295 -14.14 -1.63 15.55
CA LEU A 295 -14.20 -1.27 16.95
C LEU A 295 -13.95 0.23 17.12
N ARG A 296 -14.73 0.86 18.02
CA ARG A 296 -14.53 2.24 18.46
C ARG A 296 -13.96 2.22 19.85
N LYS A 297 -12.80 2.86 20.06
CA LYS A 297 -12.28 3.05 21.41
C LYS A 297 -13.17 4.03 22.17
N THR A 298 -13.69 3.60 23.32
CA THR A 298 -14.54 4.42 24.17
C THR A 298 -13.69 5.41 24.97
N ASP A 299 -14.31 6.48 25.42
CA ASP A 299 -13.64 7.44 26.29
C ASP A 299 -13.20 6.81 27.60
N ARG A 300 -12.16 7.38 28.21
CA ARG A 300 -11.68 6.94 29.51
C ARG A 300 -12.75 7.11 30.59
N PRO A 301 -12.69 6.32 31.68
CA PRO A 301 -13.53 6.56 32.86
C PRO A 301 -13.40 7.99 33.35
N GLU A 302 -14.51 8.56 33.87
CA GLU A 302 -14.53 9.89 34.48
C GLU A 302 -13.39 10.04 35.52
N GLY A 303 -12.61 11.12 35.40
CA GLY A 303 -11.49 11.43 36.30
C GLY A 303 -10.09 11.08 35.79
N ALA A 304 -9.95 10.42 34.65
CA ALA A 304 -8.63 10.27 34.02
C ALA A 304 -8.24 11.56 33.28
N SER A 305 -7.02 12.07 33.49
CA SER A 305 -6.47 13.20 32.72
C SER A 305 -6.55 12.93 31.24
N GLU A 306 -6.94 13.96 30.44
CA GLU A 306 -6.88 13.86 28.99
C GLU A 306 -5.46 13.44 28.56
N PRO A 307 -5.33 12.40 27.72
CA PRO A 307 -4.02 12.11 27.14
C PRO A 307 -3.64 13.30 26.26
N ASP A 308 -2.42 13.74 26.38
CA ASP A 308 -1.84 14.63 25.37
C ASP A 308 -1.75 13.86 24.05
N LEU A 309 -2.72 14.08 23.16
CA LEU A 309 -2.82 13.39 21.86
C LEU A 309 -1.66 13.73 20.94
N ASP A 310 -0.94 14.82 21.23
CA ASP A 310 0.23 15.25 20.48
C ASP A 310 1.54 14.79 21.14
N ALA A 311 1.47 14.24 22.35
CA ALA A 311 2.64 13.71 23.03
C ALA A 311 3.33 12.65 22.16
N GLY A 312 4.58 12.95 21.79
CA GLY A 312 5.42 12.05 20.99
C GLY A 312 5.24 12.17 19.47
N TRP A 313 4.36 13.06 18.99
CA TRP A 313 4.33 13.46 17.59
C TRP A 313 5.06 14.80 17.43
N SER A 314 5.90 14.88 16.42
CA SER A 314 6.63 16.10 16.07
C SER A 314 6.63 16.31 14.57
N PRO A 315 6.71 17.55 14.09
CA PRO A 315 6.93 17.82 12.67
C PRO A 315 8.13 17.02 12.17
N VAL A 316 8.03 16.44 10.97
CA VAL A 316 9.16 15.76 10.36
C VAL A 316 10.29 16.79 10.16
N PRO A 317 11.47 16.61 10.78
CA PRO A 317 12.54 17.59 10.64
C PRO A 317 13.07 17.56 9.19
N PRO A 318 13.43 18.71 8.62
CA PRO A 318 13.97 18.75 7.26
C PRO A 318 15.31 18.01 7.13
N ILE A 319 16.02 17.82 8.24
CA ILE A 319 17.31 17.12 8.30
C ILE A 319 17.28 16.13 9.45
N LEU A 320 17.47 14.84 9.13
CA LEU A 320 17.65 13.79 10.12
C LEU A 320 19.14 13.50 10.31
N VAL A 321 19.73 14.09 11.36
CA VAL A 321 21.12 13.87 11.73
C VAL A 321 21.20 12.68 12.67
N ALA A 322 22.08 11.73 12.39
CA ALA A 322 22.33 10.58 13.26
C ALA A 322 23.07 10.96 14.56
N ASP A 323 23.72 12.12 14.58
CA ASP A 323 24.47 12.63 15.73
C ASP A 323 24.43 14.17 15.79
N ALA A 324 23.92 14.72 16.88
CA ALA A 324 23.68 16.16 17.04
C ALA A 324 24.96 17.01 17.23
N SER A 325 26.15 16.38 17.19
CA SER A 325 27.46 17.07 17.48
C SER A 325 28.15 17.69 16.26
N ALA A 326 27.60 17.55 15.04
CA ALA A 326 28.29 17.93 13.80
C ALA A 326 27.74 19.24 13.18
N GLY A 327 28.08 20.39 13.76
CA GLY A 327 27.61 21.71 13.23
C GLY A 327 28.02 22.01 11.78
N GLY A 328 29.11 21.45 11.27
CA GLY A 328 29.55 21.62 9.87
C GLY A 328 28.74 20.76 8.86
N GLU A 329 28.23 19.62 9.28
CA GLU A 329 27.36 18.77 8.46
C GLU A 329 25.98 19.42 8.23
N ARG A 330 25.43 20.11 9.23
CA ARG A 330 24.12 20.76 9.13
C ARG A 330 24.07 21.87 8.08
N ALA A 331 25.10 22.71 7.99
CA ALA A 331 25.18 23.76 6.96
C ALA A 331 25.21 23.16 5.54
N ARG A 332 25.99 22.11 5.34
CA ARG A 332 26.05 21.37 4.07
C ARG A 332 24.70 20.72 3.71
N ASP A 333 23.98 20.23 4.70
CA ASP A 333 22.71 19.59 4.51
C ASP A 333 21.61 20.61 4.15
N GLU A 334 21.64 21.82 4.71
CA GLU A 334 20.78 22.93 4.32
C GLU A 334 21.04 23.35 2.86
N GLU A 335 22.32 23.47 2.45
CA GLU A 335 22.71 23.72 1.07
C GLU A 335 22.20 22.64 0.09
N ARG A 336 22.23 21.38 0.49
CA ARG A 336 21.68 20.26 -0.31
C ARG A 336 20.17 20.35 -0.49
N LEU A 337 19.42 20.74 0.53
CA LEU A 337 17.97 20.94 0.42
C LEU A 337 17.64 22.14 -0.47
N ASP A 338 18.41 23.22 -0.40
CA ASP A 338 18.24 24.36 -1.30
C ASP A 338 18.56 23.98 -2.76
N ALA A 339 19.59 23.17 -2.98
CA ALA A 339 19.91 22.62 -4.29
C ALA A 339 18.76 21.74 -4.84
N VAL A 340 18.07 20.96 -3.98
CA VAL A 340 16.88 20.21 -4.37
C VAL A 340 15.75 21.14 -4.80
N ARG A 341 15.48 22.20 -4.04
CA ARG A 341 14.43 23.18 -4.37
C ARG A 341 14.74 23.88 -5.70
N ALA A 342 15.97 24.32 -5.89
CA ALA A 342 16.44 24.92 -7.14
C ALA A 342 16.32 23.93 -8.32
N ALA A 343 16.73 22.68 -8.13
CA ALA A 343 16.60 21.66 -9.18
C ALA A 343 15.15 21.44 -9.59
N LEU A 344 14.21 21.37 -8.66
CA LEU A 344 12.78 21.21 -8.93
C LEU A 344 12.22 22.39 -9.73
N ALA A 345 12.60 23.62 -9.37
CA ALA A 345 12.11 24.83 -10.02
C ALA A 345 12.78 25.08 -11.37
N ASP A 346 14.11 25.11 -11.41
CA ASP A 346 14.86 25.62 -12.55
C ASP A 346 15.18 24.54 -13.61
N VAL A 347 15.52 23.33 -13.15
CA VAL A 347 15.95 22.24 -14.03
C VAL A 347 14.74 21.40 -14.47
N TRP A 348 13.91 20.97 -13.52
CA TRP A 348 12.78 20.08 -13.79
C TRP A 348 11.49 20.83 -14.09
N GLN A 349 11.42 22.12 -13.78
CA GLN A 349 10.27 23.00 -13.99
C GLN A 349 8.98 22.32 -13.50
N VAL A 350 9.02 21.87 -12.24
CA VAL A 350 7.89 21.16 -11.64
C VAL A 350 6.77 22.14 -11.35
N ASP A 351 5.56 21.85 -11.84
CA ASP A 351 4.36 22.60 -11.47
C ASP A 351 4.15 22.52 -9.95
N SER A 352 3.95 23.67 -9.31
CA SER A 352 3.79 23.77 -7.85
C SER A 352 2.64 22.90 -7.30
N ARG A 353 1.62 22.61 -8.13
CA ARG A 353 0.53 21.70 -7.77
C ARG A 353 1.03 20.28 -7.49
N GLY A 354 2.08 19.83 -8.17
CA GLY A 354 2.71 18.53 -7.93
C GLY A 354 3.51 18.44 -6.62
N LEU A 355 3.74 19.59 -5.95
CA LEU A 355 4.48 19.67 -4.68
C LEU A 355 3.58 20.09 -3.50
N GLN A 356 2.28 20.20 -3.71
CA GLN A 356 1.36 20.59 -2.63
C GLN A 356 1.24 19.48 -1.57
N GLY A 357 1.36 19.87 -0.30
CA GLY A 357 1.19 18.97 0.84
C GLY A 357 2.34 18.00 1.04
N VAL A 358 3.50 18.27 0.44
CA VAL A 358 4.71 17.47 0.66
C VAL A 358 5.87 18.33 1.14
N ASP A 359 6.72 17.70 1.95
CA ASP A 359 7.96 18.26 2.48
C ASP A 359 9.14 17.38 2.11
N TRP A 360 10.34 17.87 2.39
CA TRP A 360 11.60 17.20 2.08
C TRP A 360 12.39 16.90 3.35
N LEU A 361 12.84 15.67 3.47
CA LEU A 361 13.70 15.18 4.54
C LEU A 361 15.05 14.74 3.97
N LEU A 362 16.16 15.31 4.47
CA LEU A 362 17.49 14.80 4.19
C LEU A 362 17.85 13.70 5.19
N ARG A 363 18.15 12.50 4.67
CA ARG A 363 18.59 11.34 5.45
C ARG A 363 19.77 10.67 4.76
N GLY A 364 20.97 10.82 5.33
CA GLY A 364 22.21 10.37 4.70
C GLY A 364 22.42 11.05 3.34
N ASP A 365 22.77 10.28 2.32
CA ASP A 365 23.05 10.79 0.98
C ASP A 365 21.79 10.94 0.09
N HIS A 366 20.60 11.08 0.70
CA HIS A 366 19.35 11.18 -0.05
C HIS A 366 18.43 12.25 0.52
N ALA A 367 17.81 13.04 -0.36
CA ALA A 367 16.62 13.81 -0.04
C ALA A 367 15.37 12.96 -0.33
N TRP A 368 14.51 12.85 0.67
CA TRP A 368 13.26 12.12 0.64
C TRP A 368 12.10 13.08 0.54
N VAL A 369 11.11 12.78 -0.28
CA VAL A 369 9.84 13.50 -0.35
C VAL A 369 8.79 12.75 0.45
N HIS A 370 8.04 13.47 1.30
CA HIS A 370 7.00 12.89 2.13
C HIS A 370 5.79 13.81 2.31
N GLY A 371 4.60 13.21 2.44
CA GLY A 371 3.33 13.86 2.78
C GLY A 371 2.89 13.62 4.23
N CYS A 372 3.84 13.22 5.11
CA CYS A 372 3.51 12.85 6.49
C CYS A 372 3.15 14.06 7.36
N GLY A 373 3.81 15.21 7.14
CA GLY A 373 3.71 16.38 8.01
C GLY A 373 4.38 16.20 9.37
N GLU A 374 4.00 15.14 10.08
CA GLU A 374 4.52 14.77 11.39
C GLU A 374 4.87 13.28 11.45
N TRP A 375 5.65 12.89 12.46
CA TRP A 375 6.02 11.51 12.70
C TRP A 375 6.12 11.20 14.21
N PRO A 376 5.99 9.93 14.62
CA PRO A 376 6.02 9.55 16.03
C PRO A 376 7.40 9.12 16.53
N PHE A 377 8.50 9.42 15.84
CA PHE A 377 9.82 8.85 16.14
C PHE A 377 10.40 9.31 17.46
N GLU A 378 10.02 10.48 17.96
CA GLU A 378 10.42 10.93 19.30
C GLU A 378 9.76 10.08 20.41
N ALA A 379 8.47 9.71 20.22
CA ALA A 379 7.80 8.79 21.14
C ALA A 379 8.45 7.40 21.16
N TRP A 380 9.15 7.03 20.09
CA TRP A 380 9.83 5.74 19.96
C TRP A 380 11.31 5.81 20.32
N ALA A 381 11.84 7.01 20.55
CA ALA A 381 13.22 7.20 20.98
C ALA A 381 13.50 6.40 22.27
N GLY A 382 14.55 5.59 22.26
CA GLY A 382 14.91 4.71 23.36
C GLY A 382 14.18 3.35 23.42
N HIS A 383 13.12 3.14 22.63
CA HIS A 383 12.52 1.81 22.50
C HIS A 383 13.35 0.94 21.53
N ARG A 384 13.51 -0.34 21.90
CA ARG A 384 14.19 -1.34 21.05
C ARG A 384 13.17 -2.13 20.23
N GLY A 385 13.63 -2.77 19.13
CA GLY A 385 12.81 -3.72 18.37
C GLY A 385 12.03 -3.10 17.21
N TRP A 386 12.35 -1.87 16.82
CA TRP A 386 11.82 -1.24 15.61
C TRP A 386 12.91 -0.57 14.78
N LYS A 387 12.68 -0.48 13.48
CA LYS A 387 13.60 0.17 12.53
C LYS A 387 12.81 0.86 11.43
N SER A 388 13.05 2.15 11.23
CA SER A 388 12.51 2.88 10.06
C SER A 388 13.20 2.42 8.78
N VAL A 389 12.42 1.89 7.84
CA VAL A 389 12.90 1.43 6.53
C VAL A 389 12.80 2.57 5.51
N SER A 390 11.64 3.25 5.46
CA SER A 390 11.43 4.39 4.56
C SER A 390 10.49 5.43 5.16
N VAL A 391 10.64 6.68 4.70
CA VAL A 391 9.73 7.80 4.98
C VAL A 391 9.35 8.40 3.63
N GLY A 392 8.16 8.10 3.12
CA GLY A 392 7.76 8.47 1.77
C GLY A 392 8.66 7.85 0.70
N LEU A 393 9.09 8.65 -0.29
CA LEU A 393 9.90 8.20 -1.43
C LEU A 393 11.29 8.84 -1.42
N ARG A 394 12.30 8.09 -1.90
CA ARG A 394 13.60 8.68 -2.22
C ARG A 394 13.45 9.60 -3.43
N GLY A 395 13.69 10.89 -3.22
CA GLY A 395 13.58 11.90 -4.25
C GLY A 395 14.88 12.12 -5.02
N PHE A 396 15.92 12.56 -4.32
CA PHE A 396 17.24 12.80 -4.91
C PHE A 396 18.31 12.04 -4.16
N GLY A 397 19.32 11.57 -4.89
CA GLY A 397 20.61 11.18 -4.33
C GLY A 397 21.64 12.28 -4.55
N PHE A 398 22.69 12.34 -3.72
CA PHE A 398 23.81 13.24 -3.90
C PHE A 398 25.06 12.45 -4.27
N ASP A 399 25.72 12.88 -5.33
CA ASP A 399 27.04 12.38 -5.72
C ASP A 399 28.16 13.19 -5.02
N THR A 400 29.41 12.86 -5.28
CA THR A 400 30.59 13.50 -4.70
C THR A 400 30.68 15.04 -4.91
N GLY A 401 29.81 15.62 -5.73
CA GLY A 401 29.73 17.06 -6.01
C GLY A 401 28.51 17.76 -5.42
N ASP A 402 27.77 17.13 -4.51
CA ASP A 402 26.51 17.64 -3.89
C ASP A 402 25.40 18.07 -4.88
N LEU A 403 25.52 17.67 -6.16
CA LEU A 403 24.50 17.93 -7.16
C LEU A 403 23.35 16.94 -7.01
N PRO A 404 22.09 17.42 -6.93
CA PRO A 404 20.94 16.56 -6.75
C PRO A 404 20.66 15.74 -8.02
N ARG A 405 20.73 14.42 -7.87
CA ARG A 405 20.42 13.44 -8.91
C ARG A 405 19.03 12.84 -8.65
N PRO A 406 18.03 13.07 -9.50
CA PRO A 406 16.68 12.56 -9.28
C PRO A 406 16.67 11.03 -9.31
N THR A 407 15.84 10.40 -8.47
CA THR A 407 15.60 8.97 -8.57
C THR A 407 14.57 8.64 -9.64
N ASN A 408 14.49 7.38 -10.07
CA ASN A 408 13.43 6.93 -10.96
C ASN A 408 12.04 7.07 -10.33
N ASP A 409 11.95 6.86 -9.02
CA ASP A 409 10.70 6.92 -8.27
C ASP A 409 10.18 8.35 -8.16
N LEU A 410 11.06 9.33 -7.94
CA LEU A 410 10.72 10.75 -7.99
C LEU A 410 10.14 11.15 -9.35
N LEU A 411 10.82 10.78 -10.44
CA LEU A 411 10.37 11.16 -11.78
C LEU A 411 9.02 10.54 -12.13
N ARG A 412 8.77 9.29 -11.70
CA ARG A 412 7.47 8.65 -11.85
C ARG A 412 6.40 9.31 -10.99
N TRP A 413 6.71 9.64 -9.74
CA TRP A 413 5.79 10.32 -8.84
C TRP A 413 5.38 11.69 -9.36
N LEU A 414 6.33 12.51 -9.79
CA LEU A 414 6.06 13.82 -10.37
C LEU A 414 5.21 13.75 -11.67
N GLY A 415 5.37 12.68 -12.44
CA GLY A 415 4.48 12.36 -13.55
C GLY A 415 4.27 13.51 -14.53
N GLY A 416 3.00 13.91 -14.68
CA GLY A 416 2.59 15.00 -15.57
C GLY A 416 2.95 16.41 -15.08
N TYR A 417 3.41 16.57 -13.85
CA TYR A 417 3.85 17.86 -13.30
C TYR A 417 5.27 18.25 -13.73
N LEU A 418 6.01 17.36 -14.42
CA LEU A 418 7.32 17.64 -14.99
C LEU A 418 7.17 18.34 -16.35
N ALA A 419 7.54 19.61 -16.45
CA ALA A 419 7.60 20.33 -17.72
C ALA A 419 9.01 20.33 -18.33
N GLY A 420 10.04 20.40 -17.47
CA GLY A 420 11.44 20.44 -17.90
C GLY A 420 12.05 19.06 -18.15
N ARG A 421 13.05 19.02 -19.05
CA ARG A 421 13.93 17.87 -19.32
C ARG A 421 13.23 16.52 -19.55
N GLY A 422 12.01 16.54 -20.13
CA GLY A 422 11.30 15.34 -20.58
C GLY A 422 11.76 14.91 -21.97
N VAL A 423 11.94 13.60 -22.18
CA VAL A 423 12.25 12.98 -23.47
C VAL A 423 11.21 11.90 -23.73
N ASP A 424 10.31 12.17 -24.66
CA ASP A 424 9.34 11.18 -25.13
C ASP A 424 9.99 10.30 -26.21
N LEU A 425 9.99 9.00 -26.00
CA LEU A 425 10.55 8.02 -26.91
C LEU A 425 9.46 7.05 -27.38
N PRO A 426 9.37 6.75 -28.69
CA PRO A 426 8.51 5.69 -29.19
C PRO A 426 9.01 4.30 -28.73
N ALA A 427 8.16 3.29 -28.82
CA ALA A 427 8.45 1.95 -28.30
C ALA A 427 9.74 1.34 -28.91
N GLU A 428 9.97 1.51 -30.21
CA GLU A 428 11.16 1.04 -30.89
C GLU A 428 12.46 1.64 -30.30
N GLN A 429 12.47 2.96 -30.03
CA GLN A 429 13.62 3.62 -29.43
C GLN A 429 13.79 3.22 -27.97
N TRP A 430 12.70 2.92 -27.25
CA TRP A 430 12.77 2.34 -25.93
C TRP A 430 13.42 0.96 -25.95
N GLN A 431 13.11 0.10 -26.91
CA GLN A 431 13.74 -1.20 -27.05
C GLN A 431 15.24 -1.08 -27.35
N GLN A 432 15.65 -0.19 -28.27
CA GLN A 432 17.05 0.11 -28.51
C GLN A 432 17.76 0.54 -27.23
N LEU A 433 17.14 1.47 -26.49
CA LEU A 433 17.66 1.99 -25.24
C LEU A 433 17.85 0.88 -24.17
N LEU A 434 16.88 -0.02 -24.05
CA LEU A 434 16.92 -1.14 -23.09
C LEU A 434 17.95 -2.21 -23.48
N ARG A 435 18.27 -2.36 -24.77
CA ARG A 435 19.41 -3.15 -25.28
C ARG A 435 20.75 -2.46 -25.14
N ARG A 436 20.76 -1.25 -24.52
CA ARG A 436 21.95 -0.38 -24.37
C ARG A 436 22.51 0.16 -25.68
N GLU A 437 21.70 0.20 -26.71
CA GLU A 437 22.03 0.86 -27.97
C GLU A 437 21.83 2.38 -27.83
N PRO A 438 22.71 3.21 -28.41
CA PRO A 438 22.59 4.66 -28.27
C PRO A 438 21.39 5.19 -29.09
N VAL A 439 20.57 6.00 -28.41
CA VAL A 439 19.43 6.70 -29.06
C VAL A 439 19.75 8.19 -29.15
N LYS A 440 19.66 8.75 -30.36
CA LYS A 440 19.89 10.18 -30.58
C LYS A 440 18.67 10.99 -30.17
N VAL A 441 18.92 12.10 -29.48
CA VAL A 441 17.91 13.07 -29.06
C VAL A 441 18.39 14.47 -29.44
N ALA A 442 17.50 15.28 -30.05
CA ALA A 442 17.83 16.63 -30.49
C ALA A 442 17.29 17.68 -29.48
N GLY A 443 18.00 18.83 -29.42
CA GLY A 443 17.51 19.98 -28.65
C GLY A 443 17.59 19.86 -27.13
N ILE A 444 18.26 18.83 -26.63
CA ILE A 444 18.39 18.61 -25.18
C ILE A 444 19.86 18.66 -24.78
N SER A 445 20.18 19.56 -23.86
CA SER A 445 21.54 19.71 -23.30
C SER A 445 21.95 18.49 -22.47
N ASP A 446 23.27 18.28 -22.32
CA ASP A 446 23.83 17.22 -21.48
C ASP A 446 23.27 17.25 -20.06
N GLY A 447 23.10 16.08 -19.44
CA GLY A 447 22.58 15.90 -18.08
C GLY A 447 21.40 14.93 -17.95
N TYR A 448 20.82 14.87 -16.74
CA TYR A 448 19.70 13.99 -16.45
C TYR A 448 18.42 14.41 -17.17
N VAL A 449 17.63 13.43 -17.57
CA VAL A 449 16.32 13.59 -18.24
C VAL A 449 15.30 12.61 -17.70
N ALA A 450 14.02 12.99 -17.79
CA ALA A 450 12.90 12.07 -17.54
C ALA A 450 12.53 11.37 -18.86
N LEU A 451 12.79 10.09 -18.96
CA LEU A 451 12.41 9.28 -20.11
C LEU A 451 10.93 8.94 -20.03
N ARG A 452 10.18 9.26 -21.08
CA ARG A 452 8.73 9.03 -21.17
C ARG A 452 8.40 7.99 -22.22
N LEU A 453 7.42 7.15 -21.91
CA LEU A 453 6.79 6.21 -22.84
C LEU A 453 5.29 6.52 -22.88
N SER A 454 4.75 6.79 -24.05
CA SER A 454 3.34 7.17 -24.23
C SER A 454 2.92 8.34 -23.30
N GLY A 455 3.79 9.35 -23.16
CA GLY A 455 3.58 10.53 -22.32
C GLY A 455 3.74 10.32 -20.81
N LEU A 456 4.06 9.10 -20.35
CA LEU A 456 4.22 8.78 -18.93
C LEU A 456 5.70 8.59 -18.57
N PRO A 457 6.22 9.23 -17.50
CA PRO A 457 7.59 9.04 -17.06
C PRO A 457 7.86 7.61 -16.64
N ALA A 458 8.74 6.93 -17.36
CA ALA A 458 9.18 5.58 -17.04
C ALA A 458 10.40 5.56 -16.12
N GLY A 459 11.27 6.56 -16.23
CA GLY A 459 12.44 6.64 -15.38
C GLY A 459 13.44 7.67 -15.82
N ARG A 460 14.63 7.58 -15.25
CA ARG A 460 15.74 8.49 -15.51
C ARG A 460 16.59 8.04 -16.68
N GLY A 461 17.00 9.01 -17.48
CA GLY A 461 18.08 8.88 -18.46
C GLY A 461 19.15 9.93 -18.25
N PHE A 462 20.25 9.77 -18.98
CA PHE A 462 21.31 10.75 -19.05
C PHE A 462 21.67 11.04 -20.51
N VAL A 463 21.62 12.31 -20.90
CA VAL A 463 22.04 12.79 -22.24
C VAL A 463 23.47 13.19 -22.18
N ARG A 464 24.26 12.76 -23.17
CA ARG A 464 25.64 13.20 -23.42
C ARG A 464 25.90 13.28 -24.91
N ALA A 465 26.36 14.42 -25.38
CA ALA A 465 26.67 14.68 -26.77
C ALA A 465 25.51 14.31 -27.72
N GLY A 466 24.26 14.67 -27.36
CA GLY A 466 23.08 14.38 -28.15
C GLY A 466 22.62 12.92 -28.18
N GLN A 467 23.18 12.06 -27.32
CA GLN A 467 22.77 10.67 -27.16
C GLN A 467 22.23 10.44 -25.74
N VAL A 468 21.15 9.71 -25.62
CA VAL A 468 20.55 9.34 -24.33
C VAL A 468 20.84 7.89 -23.98
N ARG A 469 21.07 7.64 -22.68
CA ARG A 469 21.13 6.31 -22.06
C ARG A 469 20.15 6.24 -20.91
N HIS A 470 19.51 5.08 -20.71
CA HIS A 470 18.67 4.89 -19.52
C HIS A 470 19.51 4.60 -18.28
N GLU A 471 19.01 5.05 -17.12
CA GLU A 471 19.55 4.73 -15.80
C GLU A 471 18.49 4.02 -14.92
N ILE A 472 17.65 3.23 -15.55
CA ILE A 472 16.69 2.35 -14.87
C ILE A 472 17.44 1.14 -14.33
N PRO A 473 17.24 0.75 -13.05
CA PRO A 473 17.90 -0.43 -12.46
C PRO A 473 17.68 -1.69 -13.29
N GLY A 474 18.71 -2.51 -13.45
CA GLY A 474 18.73 -3.63 -14.39
C GLY A 474 17.59 -4.63 -14.24
N VAL A 475 17.07 -4.86 -13.03
CA VAL A 475 15.88 -5.72 -12.81
C VAL A 475 14.64 -5.07 -13.44
N HIS A 476 14.44 -3.78 -13.22
CA HIS A 476 13.30 -3.02 -13.77
C HIS A 476 13.42 -2.84 -15.28
N ALA A 477 14.62 -2.61 -15.79
CA ALA A 477 14.88 -2.50 -17.24
C ALA A 477 14.56 -3.81 -17.96
N ARG A 478 14.99 -4.97 -17.43
CA ARG A 478 14.63 -6.28 -18.00
C ARG A 478 13.13 -6.56 -17.97
N LEU A 479 12.44 -6.14 -16.91
CA LEU A 479 10.98 -6.30 -16.84
C LEU A 479 10.30 -5.42 -17.90
N LEU A 480 10.71 -4.14 -18.01
CA LEU A 480 10.18 -3.21 -19.02
C LEU A 480 10.45 -3.71 -20.45
N HIS A 481 11.64 -4.25 -20.71
CA HIS A 481 11.98 -4.85 -22.00
C HIS A 481 11.00 -5.96 -22.39
N ARG A 482 10.75 -6.91 -21.49
CA ARG A 482 9.78 -7.99 -21.71
C ARG A 482 8.35 -7.48 -21.93
N ILE A 483 7.96 -6.43 -21.21
CA ILE A 483 6.63 -5.80 -21.39
C ILE A 483 6.50 -5.28 -22.83
N LEU A 484 7.52 -4.57 -23.33
CA LEU A 484 7.49 -3.96 -24.67
C LEU A 484 7.63 -4.98 -25.81
N GLU A 485 8.43 -6.06 -25.64
CA GLU A 485 8.52 -7.14 -26.64
C GLU A 485 7.16 -7.80 -26.87
N THR A 486 6.42 -8.08 -25.79
CA THR A 486 5.10 -8.72 -25.88
C THR A 486 4.00 -7.78 -26.40
N GLU A 487 4.18 -6.46 -26.36
CA GLU A 487 3.22 -5.50 -26.97
C GLU A 487 3.30 -5.48 -28.50
N GLU A 488 4.48 -5.72 -29.08
CA GLU A 488 4.66 -5.81 -30.54
C GLU A 488 4.07 -7.08 -31.15
N ASP A 489 4.26 -8.22 -30.47
CA ASP A 489 3.71 -9.51 -30.92
C ASP A 489 2.18 -9.52 -30.98
N THR A 490 1.52 -8.77 -30.12
CA THR A 490 0.04 -8.64 -30.11
C THR A 490 -0.47 -7.62 -31.14
N GLY A 491 0.33 -6.62 -31.51
CA GLY A 491 -0.01 -5.60 -32.53
C GLY A 491 0.11 -6.11 -33.96
N SER A 492 0.91 -7.12 -34.23
CA SER A 492 1.12 -7.69 -35.55
C SER A 492 0.03 -8.66 -36.04
N HIS A 493 -0.91 -9.06 -35.17
CA HIS A 493 -2.01 -9.97 -35.50
C HIS A 493 -3.37 -9.30 -35.74
N SER A 494 -3.46 -7.95 -35.68
CA SER A 494 -4.69 -7.19 -35.97
C SER A 494 -4.78 -6.65 -37.37
N GLY A 495 -3.97 -7.16 -38.31
CA GLY A 495 -3.93 -6.76 -39.72
C GLY A 495 -4.12 -7.95 -40.67
N VAL A 496 -5.30 -8.62 -40.63
CA VAL A 496 -5.86 -9.38 -41.77
C VAL A 496 -7.37 -9.25 -41.71
#